data_9c609f45f6e679101c4c336c9ae043c8
#
_entry.id   9c609f45f6e679101c4c336c9ae043c8
#
_cell.length_a   1.000
_cell.length_b   1.000
_cell.length_c   1.000
_cell.angle_alpha   90.00
_cell.angle_beta   90.00
_cell.angle_gamma   90.00
#
_symmetry.space_group_name_H-M   'P 1'
#
loop_
_entity.id
_entity.type
_entity.pdbx_description
1 polymer ?
#
loop_
_entity_poly.entity_id
_entity_poly.type
_entity_poly.pdbx_seq_one_letter_code
_entity_poly.pdbx_strand_id
1 'polypeptide(L)'
;MSTVKVDAISPRTTSSTITIGAAASNITALTSATTITIDYNDNNNFSVTLAHNATFANPSNPTAGQTGSIFITQDGTGSRTASWGSNWDFIGGSAPTLTTTAAAIDRIDYVIVDSSNIQAVATLDYS
;
A
#
# COMPACT_ATOMS: atom_id res chain seq x y z
N MET A 1 -20.47 -13.13 -20.37
CA MET A 1 -19.94 -11.77 -20.12
C MET A 1 -18.80 -11.49 -21.10
N SER A 2 -18.82 -10.37 -21.75
CA SER A 2 -17.74 -9.94 -22.64
C SER A 2 -16.70 -9.16 -21.86
N THR A 3 -15.43 -9.45 -22.11
CA THR A 3 -14.32 -8.72 -21.51
C THR A 3 -13.58 -7.96 -22.61
N VAL A 4 -13.40 -6.67 -22.43
CA VAL A 4 -12.53 -5.84 -23.28
C VAL A 4 -11.16 -5.76 -22.63
N LYS A 5 -10.14 -6.20 -23.37
CA LYS A 5 -8.73 -6.05 -22.97
C LYS A 5 -8.11 -4.95 -23.80
N VAL A 6 -7.50 -3.99 -23.14
CA VAL A 6 -6.80 -2.88 -23.80
C VAL A 6 -5.42 -2.70 -23.18
N ASP A 7 -4.42 -2.43 -24.00
CA ASP A 7 -3.06 -2.19 -23.53
C ASP A 7 -2.89 -0.75 -23.04
N ALA A 8 -3.69 0.15 -23.54
CA ALA A 8 -3.70 1.53 -23.12
C ALA A 8 -5.08 2.15 -23.33
N ILE A 9 -5.47 3.06 -22.42
CA ILE A 9 -6.64 3.91 -22.56
C ILE A 9 -6.13 5.33 -22.69
N SER A 10 -6.44 5.97 -23.83
CA SER A 10 -6.03 7.34 -24.11
C SER A 10 -7.25 8.19 -24.44
N PRO A 11 -7.35 9.42 -23.94
CA PRO A 11 -8.43 10.31 -24.32
C PRO A 11 -8.32 10.67 -25.81
N ARG A 12 -9.45 10.67 -26.50
CA ARG A 12 -9.52 10.98 -27.93
C ARG A 12 -9.38 12.47 -28.24
N THR A 13 -9.59 13.31 -27.25
CA THR A 13 -9.59 14.77 -27.38
C THR A 13 -8.49 15.40 -26.54
N THR A 14 -8.41 16.73 -26.55
CA THR A 14 -7.49 17.48 -25.69
C THR A 14 -7.77 17.36 -24.20
N SER A 15 -8.91 16.77 -23.80
CA SER A 15 -9.17 16.43 -22.40
C SER A 15 -8.32 15.24 -21.97
N SER A 16 -7.64 15.39 -20.85
CA SER A 16 -6.80 14.35 -20.26
C SER A 16 -7.53 13.50 -19.21
N THR A 17 -8.85 13.66 -19.08
CA THR A 17 -9.62 12.94 -18.07
C THR A 17 -10.36 11.76 -18.67
N ILE A 18 -10.19 10.58 -18.09
CA ILE A 18 -11.00 9.39 -18.35
C ILE A 18 -11.88 9.17 -17.13
N THR A 19 -13.20 9.24 -17.33
CA THR A 19 -14.16 9.00 -16.25
C THR A 19 -14.59 7.55 -16.25
N ILE A 20 -14.42 6.89 -15.09
CA ILE A 20 -14.88 5.53 -14.83
C ILE A 20 -15.96 5.63 -13.74
N GLY A 21 -17.19 5.19 -14.03
CA GLY A 21 -18.34 5.39 -13.14
C GLY A 21 -18.20 4.71 -11.78
N ALA A 22 -17.81 3.44 -11.76
CA ALA A 22 -17.50 2.71 -10.55
C ALA A 22 -16.29 1.82 -10.81
N ALA A 23 -15.17 2.16 -10.20
CA ALA A 23 -13.93 1.42 -10.36
C ALA A 23 -13.42 0.95 -8.99
N ALA A 24 -13.00 -0.30 -8.93
CA ALA A 24 -12.30 -0.83 -7.78
C ALA A 24 -11.05 -1.56 -8.26
N SER A 25 -9.93 -1.34 -7.61
CA SER A 25 -8.77 -2.21 -7.74
C SER A 25 -8.88 -3.34 -6.72
N ASN A 26 -8.36 -4.51 -7.07
CA ASN A 26 -8.24 -5.61 -6.11
C ASN A 26 -7.29 -5.21 -4.98
N ILE A 27 -7.29 -5.99 -3.92
CA ILE A 27 -6.28 -5.93 -2.86
C ILE A 27 -5.30 -7.08 -3.09
N THR A 28 -4.05 -6.77 -3.35
CA THR A 28 -3.00 -7.77 -3.54
C THR A 28 -2.47 -8.24 -2.19
N ALA A 29 -2.53 -9.54 -1.93
CA ALA A 29 -1.97 -10.12 -0.72
C ALA A 29 -0.44 -10.22 -0.84
N LEU A 30 0.27 -9.62 0.11
CA LEU A 30 1.72 -9.73 0.25
C LEU A 30 2.07 -10.94 1.14
N THR A 31 3.21 -11.55 0.87
CA THR A 31 3.74 -12.62 1.72
C THR A 31 4.47 -12.01 2.91
N SER A 32 4.14 -12.47 4.13
CA SER A 32 4.87 -12.08 5.33
C SER A 32 6.31 -12.58 5.28
N ALA A 33 7.24 -11.68 5.52
CA ALA A 33 8.67 -11.95 5.57
C ALA A 33 9.36 -10.89 6.47
N THR A 34 10.62 -11.11 6.78
CA THR A 34 11.43 -10.11 7.51
C THR A 34 11.69 -8.85 6.67
N THR A 35 11.63 -8.97 5.35
CA THR A 35 11.66 -7.84 4.41
C THR A 35 10.52 -7.99 3.42
N ILE A 36 9.69 -6.98 3.28
CA ILE A 36 8.57 -6.93 2.35
C ILE A 36 8.82 -5.78 1.37
N THR A 37 8.86 -6.10 0.09
CA THR A 37 8.98 -5.10 -0.98
C THR A 37 7.67 -5.06 -1.77
N ILE A 38 7.04 -3.90 -1.80
CA ILE A 38 5.82 -3.67 -2.58
C ILE A 38 6.22 -3.33 -4.01
N ASP A 39 5.60 -3.98 -4.98
CA ASP A 39 5.71 -3.60 -6.39
C ASP A 39 4.45 -2.82 -6.80
N TYR A 40 4.61 -1.55 -7.10
CA TYR A 40 3.49 -0.68 -7.48
C TYR A 40 3.02 -0.87 -8.93
N ASN A 41 3.66 -1.75 -9.71
CA ASN A 41 3.07 -2.25 -10.95
C ASN A 41 1.94 -3.25 -10.71
N ASP A 42 1.91 -3.90 -9.54
CA ASP A 42 0.91 -4.94 -9.27
C ASP A 42 -0.45 -4.37 -8.88
N ASN A 43 -0.48 -3.33 -8.04
CA ASN A 43 -1.72 -2.75 -7.54
C ASN A 43 -1.46 -1.42 -6.81
N ASN A 44 -2.57 -0.78 -6.37
CA ASN A 44 -2.55 0.36 -5.44
C ASN A 44 -2.91 -0.06 -4.00
N ASN A 45 -3.60 -1.18 -3.82
CA ASN A 45 -4.02 -1.65 -2.51
C ASN A 45 -3.39 -3.02 -2.20
N PHE A 46 -2.90 -3.15 -0.99
CA PHE A 46 -2.19 -4.35 -0.53
C PHE A 46 -2.68 -4.77 0.85
N SER A 47 -2.50 -6.05 1.15
CA SER A 47 -2.75 -6.59 2.49
C SER A 47 -1.62 -7.53 2.89
N VAL A 48 -1.38 -7.65 4.19
CA VAL A 48 -0.45 -8.62 4.75
C VAL A 48 -0.88 -9.01 6.15
N THR A 49 -0.79 -10.30 6.48
CA THR A 49 -0.84 -10.77 7.86
C THR A 49 0.60 -11.03 8.31
N LEU A 50 1.07 -10.25 9.27
CA LEU A 50 2.45 -10.34 9.74
C LEU A 50 2.64 -11.57 10.62
N ALA A 51 3.50 -12.47 10.19
CA ALA A 51 4.02 -13.59 10.99
C ALA A 51 5.47 -13.35 11.44
N HIS A 52 6.05 -12.21 11.05
CA HIS A 52 7.42 -11.79 11.37
C HIS A 52 7.43 -10.31 11.74
N ASN A 53 8.44 -9.88 12.50
CA ASN A 53 8.81 -8.47 12.52
C ASN A 53 9.32 -8.13 11.11
N ALA A 54 8.75 -7.12 10.48
CA ALA A 54 8.98 -6.83 9.08
C ALA A 54 9.62 -5.47 8.86
N THR A 55 10.44 -5.38 7.83
CA THR A 55 10.84 -4.10 7.23
C THR A 55 10.11 -3.96 5.90
N PHE A 56 9.26 -2.95 5.77
CA PHE A 56 8.74 -2.52 4.47
C PHE A 56 9.85 -1.75 3.76
N ALA A 57 10.50 -2.41 2.83
CA ALA A 57 11.61 -1.84 2.08
C ALA A 57 11.15 -0.70 1.16
N ASN A 58 12.07 0.02 0.56
CA ASN A 58 11.73 0.95 -0.51
C ASN A 58 11.06 0.17 -1.64
N PRO A 59 9.87 0.60 -2.12
CA PRO A 59 9.11 -0.15 -3.08
C PRO A 59 9.73 -0.15 -4.48
N SER A 60 9.29 -1.09 -5.30
CA SER A 60 9.62 -1.14 -6.73
C SER A 60 8.56 -0.39 -7.54
N ASN A 61 9.00 0.23 -8.63
CA ASN A 61 8.14 0.85 -9.65
C ASN A 61 7.11 1.88 -9.13
N PRO A 62 7.44 2.75 -8.17
CA PRO A 62 6.52 3.77 -7.73
C PRO A 62 6.30 4.80 -8.83
N THR A 63 5.03 5.14 -9.09
CA THR A 63 4.65 6.18 -10.05
C THR A 63 4.01 7.35 -9.32
N ALA A 64 4.51 8.56 -9.56
CA ALA A 64 3.96 9.77 -8.96
C ALA A 64 2.46 9.90 -9.21
N GLY A 65 1.71 10.19 -8.16
CA GLY A 65 0.25 10.29 -8.20
C GLY A 65 -0.50 9.02 -7.85
N GLN A 66 0.17 7.86 -7.73
CA GLN A 66 -0.49 6.65 -7.19
C GLN A 66 -0.87 6.87 -5.74
N THR A 67 -2.06 6.40 -5.39
CA THR A 67 -2.60 6.42 -4.03
C THR A 67 -3.22 5.08 -3.70
N GLY A 68 -3.24 4.73 -2.42
CA GLY A 68 -3.88 3.51 -1.97
C GLY A 68 -3.67 3.25 -0.50
N SER A 69 -3.89 2.00 -0.13
CA SER A 69 -3.84 1.56 1.26
C SER A 69 -3.13 0.23 1.41
N ILE A 70 -2.43 0.08 2.52
CA ILE A 70 -1.84 -1.19 2.96
C ILE A 70 -2.55 -1.60 4.24
N PHE A 71 -3.21 -2.75 4.22
CA PHE A 71 -3.88 -3.34 5.37
C PHE A 71 -2.93 -4.31 6.05
N ILE A 72 -2.54 -4.02 7.28
CA ILE A 72 -1.58 -4.82 8.05
C ILE A 72 -2.31 -5.47 9.21
N THR A 73 -2.37 -6.79 9.20
CA THR A 73 -3.01 -7.59 10.26
C THR A 73 -1.94 -8.28 11.10
N GLN A 74 -2.08 -8.26 12.41
CA GLN A 74 -1.29 -9.10 13.30
C GLN A 74 -1.71 -10.57 13.15
N ASP A 75 -0.78 -11.51 13.24
CA ASP A 75 -1.13 -12.93 13.32
C ASP A 75 -1.78 -13.29 14.68
N GLY A 76 -2.09 -14.56 14.89
CA GLY A 76 -2.68 -15.04 16.13
C GLY A 76 -1.77 -14.94 17.35
N THR A 77 -0.48 -14.65 17.16
CA THR A 77 0.50 -14.40 18.24
C THR A 77 0.55 -12.93 18.62
N GLY A 78 0.42 -12.03 17.63
CA GLY A 78 0.59 -10.61 17.82
C GLY A 78 2.04 -10.18 18.05
N SER A 79 2.22 -8.95 18.52
CA SER A 79 3.53 -8.37 18.86
C SER A 79 4.50 -8.22 17.67
N ARG A 80 3.98 -8.24 16.44
CA ARG A 80 4.78 -7.99 15.24
C ARG A 80 5.01 -6.51 15.06
N THR A 81 6.24 -6.15 14.74
CA THR A 81 6.66 -4.76 14.53
C THR A 81 6.93 -4.50 13.05
N ALA A 82 6.81 -3.25 12.64
CA ALA A 82 7.19 -2.79 11.31
C ALA A 82 8.26 -1.71 11.40
N SER A 83 9.24 -1.79 10.51
CA SER A 83 10.14 -0.70 10.17
C SER A 83 9.99 -0.37 8.68
N TRP A 84 10.50 0.78 8.25
CA TRP A 84 10.21 1.34 6.95
C TRP A 84 11.48 1.81 6.27
N GLY A 85 11.57 1.59 4.97
CA GLY A 85 12.65 2.09 4.14
C GLY A 85 12.65 3.62 4.03
N SER A 86 13.75 4.18 3.55
CA SER A 86 13.99 5.62 3.53
C SER A 86 13.05 6.42 2.61
N ASN A 87 12.32 5.75 1.71
CA ASN A 87 11.37 6.43 0.82
C ASN A 87 9.98 6.65 1.47
N TRP A 88 9.76 6.09 2.65
CA TRP A 88 8.52 6.24 3.39
C TRP A 88 8.59 7.44 4.33
N ASP A 89 7.81 8.47 4.03
CA ASP A 89 7.73 9.70 4.82
C ASP A 89 6.47 9.71 5.66
N PHE A 90 6.62 9.68 6.97
CA PHE A 90 5.51 9.77 7.93
C PHE A 90 5.46 11.15 8.58
N ILE A 91 4.28 11.54 9.04
CA ILE A 91 4.05 12.83 9.70
C ILE A 91 5.01 13.00 10.88
N GLY A 92 5.68 14.14 10.92
CA GLY A 92 6.65 14.45 11.97
C GLY A 92 7.96 13.68 11.85
N GLY A 93 8.18 12.98 10.73
CA GLY A 93 9.41 12.20 10.50
C GLY A 93 9.52 10.94 11.34
N SER A 94 8.43 10.49 11.98
CA SER A 94 8.43 9.31 12.84
C SER A 94 7.53 8.22 12.25
N ALA A 95 8.11 7.04 12.04
CA ALA A 95 7.35 5.88 11.60
C ALA A 95 6.32 5.45 12.67
N PRO A 96 5.13 4.97 12.27
CA PRO A 96 4.12 4.53 13.22
C PRO A 96 4.55 3.26 13.94
N THR A 97 4.13 3.15 15.19
CA THR A 97 4.18 1.88 15.93
C THR A 97 2.86 1.16 15.71
N LEU A 98 2.91 -0.04 15.16
CA LEU A 98 1.73 -0.85 14.90
C LEU A 98 1.05 -1.29 16.20
N THR A 99 -0.26 -1.50 16.13
CA THR A 99 -1.01 -2.17 17.18
C THR A 99 -0.51 -3.61 17.33
N THR A 100 -0.15 -4.02 18.55
CA THR A 100 0.52 -5.30 18.79
C THR A 100 -0.42 -6.41 19.25
N THR A 101 -1.68 -6.12 19.48
CA THR A 101 -2.70 -7.10 19.84
C THR A 101 -2.87 -8.14 18.73
N ALA A 102 -2.98 -9.42 19.09
CA ALA A 102 -3.24 -10.49 18.13
C ALA A 102 -4.50 -10.18 17.30
N ALA A 103 -4.44 -10.42 16.00
CA ALA A 103 -5.47 -10.15 15.01
C ALA A 103 -5.87 -8.66 14.83
N ALA A 104 -5.21 -7.72 15.49
CA ALA A 104 -5.43 -6.29 15.25
C ALA A 104 -5.08 -5.91 13.81
N ILE A 105 -5.80 -4.94 13.28
CA ILE A 105 -5.63 -4.46 11.92
C ILE A 105 -5.26 -2.98 11.94
N ASP A 106 -4.17 -2.64 11.30
CA ASP A 106 -3.76 -1.26 11.04
C ASP A 106 -3.84 -0.98 9.53
N ARG A 107 -4.05 0.28 9.17
CA ARG A 107 -4.06 0.71 7.77
C ARG A 107 -3.05 1.84 7.57
N ILE A 108 -2.25 1.70 6.53
CA ILE A 108 -1.36 2.75 6.05
C ILE A 108 -1.93 3.28 4.74
N ASP A 109 -2.37 4.54 4.73
CA ASP A 109 -2.79 5.23 3.52
C ASP A 109 -1.61 6.05 2.98
N TYR A 110 -1.43 6.08 1.67
CA TYR A 110 -0.26 6.72 1.07
C TYR A 110 -0.58 7.47 -0.22
N VAL A 111 0.29 8.41 -0.54
CA VAL A 111 0.40 9.07 -1.84
C VAL A 111 1.86 9.02 -2.29
N ILE A 112 2.11 8.53 -3.49
CA ILE A 112 3.43 8.58 -4.11
C ILE A 112 3.63 9.96 -4.71
N VAL A 113 4.55 10.73 -4.13
CA VAL A 113 4.90 12.07 -4.60
C VAL A 113 5.89 11.99 -5.77
N ASP A 114 6.90 11.15 -5.62
CA ASP A 114 7.89 10.81 -6.65
C ASP A 114 8.52 9.45 -6.35
N SER A 115 9.51 9.04 -7.14
CA SER A 115 10.15 7.72 -7.02
C SER A 115 10.87 7.46 -5.68
N SER A 116 11.08 8.49 -4.87
CA SER A 116 11.81 8.41 -3.61
C SER A 116 11.04 8.97 -2.42
N ASN A 117 9.84 9.50 -2.62
CA ASN A 117 9.04 10.13 -1.58
C ASN A 117 7.61 9.60 -1.60
N ILE A 118 7.26 8.83 -0.59
CA ILE A 118 5.93 8.26 -0.38
C ILE A 118 5.41 8.80 0.94
N GLN A 119 4.50 9.73 0.87
CA GLN A 119 3.86 10.30 2.05
C GLN A 119 2.79 9.35 2.57
N ALA A 120 2.91 8.95 3.82
CA ALA A 120 2.06 7.94 4.42
C ALA A 120 1.53 8.35 5.79
N VAL A 121 0.34 7.87 6.12
CA VAL A 121 -0.30 8.04 7.41
C VAL A 121 -0.86 6.70 7.89
N ALA A 122 -0.71 6.43 9.19
CA ALA A 122 -1.27 5.24 9.82
C ALA A 122 -2.58 5.57 10.51
N THR A 123 -3.57 4.69 10.34
CA THR A 123 -4.77 4.62 11.18
C THR A 123 -4.77 3.26 11.84
N LEU A 124 -4.78 3.24 13.17
CA LEU A 124 -4.49 2.07 13.96
C LEU A 124 -5.76 1.45 14.57
N ASP A 125 -5.66 0.16 14.88
CA ASP A 125 -6.64 -0.59 15.66
C ASP A 125 -8.05 -0.61 15.06
N TYR A 126 -8.15 -1.07 13.83
CA TYR A 126 -9.43 -1.45 13.23
C TYR A 126 -9.83 -2.84 13.74
N SER A 127 -10.53 -2.88 14.83
CA SER A 127 -10.94 -4.16 15.46
C SER A 127 -12.42 -4.48 15.29
#